data_c19c943125a8241b8e689a78a25ff975
#
_entry.id   c19c943125a8241b8e689a78a25ff975
#
_cell.length_a   1.000
_cell.length_b   1.000
_cell.length_c   1.000
_cell.angle_alpha   90.00
_cell.angle_beta   90.00
_cell.angle_gamma   90.00
#
_symmetry.space_group_name_H-M   'P 1'
#
loop_
_entity.id
_entity.type
_entity.pdbx_description
1 polymer ?
#
loop_
_entity_poly.entity_id
_entity_poly.type
_entity_poly.pdbx_seq_one_letter_code
_entity_poly.pdbx_strand_id
1 'polypeptide(L)'
;QESRSAMPGVDALCSQICATFFTLAVREWIAQVNTEKNILSLLLHPRLGAVIQQMLEMPGHAWTVESLASIAHMSRASFAQLFRDVSGTTPLAVLTKLRLQIAAQMFSREMLPVVVIAESVGYASESSFHKAFVREFGCTPGEYRERVRQLAP
;
A
#
# COMPACT_ATOMS: atom_id res chain seq x y z
N GLN A 1 -14.63 30.60 -39.23
CA GLN A 1 -13.56 29.56 -39.26
C GLN A 1 -12.32 30.17 -38.67
N GLU A 2 -12.13 30.02 -37.35
CA GLU A 2 -10.86 30.36 -36.70
C GLU A 2 -10.10 29.07 -36.45
N SER A 3 -9.08 28.87 -37.32
CA SER A 3 -8.06 27.84 -37.11
C SER A 3 -7.25 28.18 -35.87
N ARG A 4 -7.46 27.47 -34.80
CA ARG A 4 -6.49 27.41 -33.68
C ARG A 4 -5.24 26.72 -34.18
N SER A 5 -4.29 27.52 -34.65
CA SER A 5 -2.90 27.07 -34.89
C SER A 5 -2.31 26.68 -33.54
N ALA A 6 -2.37 25.42 -33.18
CA ALA A 6 -1.57 24.86 -32.11
C ALA A 6 -0.09 25.00 -32.56
N MET A 7 0.69 25.82 -31.85
CA MET A 7 2.14 25.93 -32.11
C MET A 7 2.77 24.55 -31.86
N PRO A 8 3.42 23.94 -32.87
CA PRO A 8 4.09 22.66 -32.70
C PRO A 8 5.17 22.79 -31.63
N GLY A 9 5.03 22.01 -30.57
CA GLY A 9 6.00 21.98 -29.45
C GLY A 9 5.48 22.55 -28.11
N VAL A 10 4.38 23.33 -28.09
CA VAL A 10 3.82 23.86 -26.85
C VAL A 10 3.29 22.73 -25.96
N ASP A 11 2.62 21.73 -26.54
CA ASP A 11 2.11 20.58 -25.81
C ASP A 11 3.25 19.72 -25.22
N ALA A 12 4.34 19.55 -25.97
CA ALA A 12 5.52 18.84 -25.50
C ALA A 12 6.20 19.60 -24.36
N LEU A 13 6.30 20.93 -24.47
CA LEU A 13 6.87 21.78 -23.44
C LEU A 13 6.00 21.76 -22.16
N CYS A 14 4.69 21.88 -22.31
CA CYS A 14 3.74 21.79 -21.20
C CYS A 14 3.82 20.42 -20.49
N SER A 15 3.86 19.33 -21.26
CA SER A 15 4.00 17.97 -20.70
C SER A 15 5.30 17.81 -19.93
N GLN A 16 6.40 18.36 -20.43
CA GLN A 16 7.71 18.28 -19.78
C GLN A 16 7.76 19.13 -18.50
N ILE A 17 7.19 20.32 -18.53
CA ILE A 17 7.05 21.17 -17.35
C ILE A 17 6.18 20.49 -16.29
N CYS A 18 5.00 19.96 -16.66
CA CYS A 18 4.12 19.21 -15.75
C CYS A 18 4.82 17.99 -15.15
N ALA A 19 5.56 17.22 -15.95
CA ALA A 19 6.32 16.07 -15.44
C ALA A 19 7.41 16.50 -14.48
N THR A 20 8.09 17.61 -14.73
CA THR A 20 9.12 18.16 -13.84
C THR A 20 8.50 18.65 -12.53
N PHE A 21 7.41 19.42 -12.58
CA PHE A 21 6.70 19.86 -11.38
C PHE A 21 6.16 18.68 -10.57
N PHE A 22 5.58 17.68 -11.23
CA PHE A 22 5.11 16.47 -10.57
C PHE A 22 6.26 15.73 -9.87
N THR A 23 7.39 15.58 -10.55
CA THR A 23 8.58 14.93 -9.96
C THR A 23 9.11 15.70 -8.75
N LEU A 24 9.18 17.04 -8.83
CA LEU A 24 9.60 17.89 -7.72
C LEU A 24 8.60 17.84 -6.56
N ALA A 25 7.30 17.90 -6.84
CA ALA A 25 6.25 17.80 -5.81
C ALA A 25 6.28 16.43 -5.10
N VAL A 26 6.43 15.35 -5.85
CA VAL A 26 6.59 13.99 -5.29
C VAL A 26 7.87 13.90 -4.46
N ARG A 27 8.98 14.44 -4.95
CA ARG A 27 10.25 14.46 -4.21
C ARG A 27 10.15 15.25 -2.90
N GLU A 28 9.54 16.42 -2.93
CA GLU A 28 9.32 17.26 -1.74
C GLU A 28 8.36 16.57 -0.76
N TRP A 29 7.28 15.98 -1.27
CA TRP A 29 6.34 15.19 -0.47
C TRP A 29 7.04 13.99 0.20
N ILE A 30 7.88 13.25 -0.55
CA ILE A 30 8.70 12.15 -0.01
C ILE A 30 9.66 12.67 1.07
N ALA A 31 10.28 13.83 0.89
CA ALA A 31 11.19 14.41 1.86
C ALA A 31 10.47 14.80 3.17
N GLN A 32 9.27 15.35 3.08
CA GLN A 32 8.43 15.67 4.23
C GLN A 32 7.89 14.41 4.92
N VAL A 33 7.47 13.41 4.16
CA VAL A 33 6.97 12.12 4.66
C VAL A 33 8.09 11.29 5.30
N ASN A 34 9.34 11.45 4.87
CA ASN A 34 10.50 10.75 5.43
C ASN A 34 10.85 11.21 6.87
N THR A 35 10.23 12.28 7.35
CA THR A 35 10.40 12.73 8.75
C THR A 35 9.51 11.90 9.71
N GLU A 36 8.52 11.20 9.20
CA GLU A 36 7.65 10.32 9.99
C GLU A 36 7.94 8.84 9.68
N LYS A 37 7.95 8.02 10.71
CA LYS A 37 8.09 6.56 10.61
C LYS A 37 6.85 5.99 9.90
N ASN A 38 6.96 5.69 8.61
CA ASN A 38 5.83 5.23 7.78
C ASN A 38 6.23 4.12 6.79
N ILE A 39 5.24 3.62 6.07
CA ILE A 39 5.41 2.52 5.12
C ILE A 39 6.29 2.91 3.92
N LEU A 40 6.31 4.18 3.53
CA LEU A 40 7.13 4.66 2.42
C LEU A 40 8.63 4.61 2.78
N SER A 41 8.98 4.91 4.04
CA SER A 41 10.34 4.76 4.55
C SER A 41 10.83 3.31 4.46
N LEU A 42 9.94 2.35 4.70
CA LEU A 42 10.24 0.93 4.52
C LEU A 42 10.48 0.58 3.05
N LEU A 43 9.62 1.07 2.16
CA LEU A 43 9.69 0.76 0.73
C LEU A 43 10.99 1.30 0.10
N LEU A 44 11.41 2.48 0.52
CA LEU A 44 12.63 3.13 0.04
C LEU A 44 13.91 2.62 0.73
N HIS A 45 13.77 1.85 1.80
CA HIS A 45 14.93 1.34 2.53
C HIS A 45 15.64 0.21 1.74
N PRO A 46 16.97 0.26 1.55
CA PRO A 46 17.70 -0.68 0.69
C PRO A 46 17.50 -2.17 1.00
N ARG A 47 17.30 -2.51 2.29
CA ARG A 47 17.11 -3.90 2.73
C ARG A 47 15.64 -4.27 2.95
N LEU A 48 14.79 -3.30 3.30
CA LEU A 48 13.39 -3.56 3.67
C LEU A 48 12.44 -3.42 2.47
N GLY A 49 12.84 -2.69 1.43
CA GLY A 49 12.02 -2.50 0.23
C GLY A 49 11.59 -3.80 -0.42
N ALA A 50 12.53 -4.74 -0.60
CA ALA A 50 12.21 -6.07 -1.12
C ALA A 50 11.24 -6.87 -0.24
N VAL A 51 11.32 -6.70 1.08
CA VAL A 51 10.38 -7.33 2.04
C VAL A 51 8.96 -6.79 1.85
N ILE A 52 8.81 -5.47 1.76
CA ILE A 52 7.50 -4.83 1.54
C ILE A 52 6.94 -5.22 0.18
N GLN A 53 7.77 -5.28 -0.85
CA GLN A 53 7.35 -5.72 -2.18
C GLN A 53 6.79 -7.15 -2.14
N GLN A 54 7.48 -8.08 -1.49
CA GLN A 54 7.00 -9.46 -1.34
C GLN A 54 5.71 -9.56 -0.53
N MET A 55 5.54 -8.76 0.52
CA MET A 55 4.28 -8.68 1.26
C MET A 55 3.12 -8.19 0.37
N LEU A 56 3.38 -7.24 -0.54
CA LEU A 56 2.37 -6.70 -1.47
C LEU A 56 2.04 -7.69 -2.60
N GLU A 57 3.03 -8.39 -3.14
CA GLU A 57 2.84 -9.36 -4.21
C GLU A 57 2.13 -10.63 -3.73
N MET A 58 2.39 -11.06 -2.50
CA MET A 58 1.84 -12.28 -1.91
C MET A 58 1.20 -12.01 -0.53
N PRO A 59 0.13 -11.21 -0.46
CA PRO A 59 -0.48 -10.84 0.82
C PRO A 59 -1.06 -12.04 1.58
N GLY A 60 -1.57 -13.04 0.85
CA GLY A 60 -2.13 -14.27 1.42
C GLY A 60 -1.09 -15.25 1.97
N HIS A 61 0.20 -15.08 1.65
CA HIS A 61 1.24 -16.00 2.11
C HIS A 61 1.38 -15.97 3.64
N ALA A 62 1.67 -17.14 4.25
CA ALA A 62 1.85 -17.28 5.70
C ALA A 62 3.22 -16.73 6.15
N TRP A 63 3.40 -15.43 6.03
CA TRP A 63 4.64 -14.76 6.41
C TRP A 63 4.92 -14.86 7.90
N THR A 64 6.16 -15.21 8.24
CA THR A 64 6.71 -15.15 9.60
C THR A 64 7.81 -14.10 9.67
N VAL A 65 8.18 -13.68 10.88
CA VAL A 65 9.31 -12.74 11.05
C VAL A 65 10.60 -13.37 10.52
N GLU A 66 10.75 -14.69 10.66
CA GLU A 66 11.88 -15.45 10.15
C GLU A 66 11.97 -15.44 8.62
N SER A 67 10.85 -15.73 7.95
CA SER A 67 10.81 -15.74 6.48
C SER A 67 11.06 -14.34 5.91
N LEU A 68 10.52 -13.30 6.53
CA LEU A 68 10.74 -11.91 6.15
C LEU A 68 12.20 -11.46 6.39
N ALA A 69 12.81 -11.88 7.50
CA ALA A 69 14.21 -11.62 7.81
C ALA A 69 15.13 -12.28 6.77
N SER A 70 14.78 -13.48 6.30
CA SER A 70 15.54 -14.19 5.26
C SER A 70 15.57 -13.41 3.94
N ILE A 71 14.46 -12.77 3.54
CA ILE A 71 14.42 -11.90 2.36
C ILE A 71 15.36 -10.70 2.50
N ALA A 72 15.44 -10.13 3.71
CA ALA A 72 16.34 -9.02 4.02
C ALA A 72 17.82 -9.46 4.23
N HIS A 73 18.12 -10.76 4.13
CA HIS A 73 19.42 -11.35 4.45
C HIS A 73 19.91 -10.98 5.87
N MET A 74 19.01 -11.05 6.85
CA MET A 74 19.27 -10.66 8.22
C MET A 74 18.86 -11.74 9.22
N SER A 75 19.47 -11.69 10.43
CA SER A 75 18.94 -12.47 11.55
C SER A 75 17.56 -11.92 11.97
N ARG A 76 16.70 -12.79 12.53
CA ARG A 76 15.38 -12.41 13.03
C ARG A 76 15.44 -11.19 13.98
N ALA A 77 16.40 -11.18 14.91
CA ALA A 77 16.52 -10.10 15.89
C ALA A 77 16.93 -8.78 15.24
N SER A 78 17.96 -8.79 14.38
CA SER A 78 18.43 -7.60 13.66
C SER A 78 17.35 -7.05 12.71
N PHE A 79 16.64 -7.93 12.02
CA PHE A 79 15.52 -7.54 11.14
C PHE A 79 14.38 -6.87 11.92
N ALA A 80 13.91 -7.48 13.01
CA ALA A 80 12.84 -6.94 13.82
C ALA A 80 13.20 -5.58 14.43
N GLN A 81 14.44 -5.40 14.85
CA GLN A 81 14.94 -4.13 15.37
C GLN A 81 14.98 -3.07 14.27
N LEU A 82 15.66 -3.34 13.14
CA LEU A 82 15.76 -2.41 12.00
C LEU A 82 14.36 -2.00 11.50
N PHE A 83 13.46 -2.98 11.35
CA PHE A 83 12.09 -2.73 10.89
C PHE A 83 11.36 -1.76 11.82
N ARG A 84 11.48 -1.96 13.14
CA ARG A 84 10.88 -1.08 14.15
C ARG A 84 11.52 0.31 14.17
N ASP A 85 12.81 0.40 13.98
CA ASP A 85 13.53 1.68 13.94
C ASP A 85 13.08 2.54 12.76
N VAL A 86 12.84 1.90 11.60
CA VAL A 86 12.42 2.57 10.36
C VAL A 86 10.90 2.87 10.36
N SER A 87 10.06 1.93 10.80
CA SER A 87 8.59 2.07 10.67
C SER A 87 7.87 2.45 11.95
N GLY A 88 8.53 2.36 13.11
CA GLY A 88 7.91 2.55 14.41
C GLY A 88 7.00 1.40 14.88
N THR A 89 6.88 0.31 14.09
CA THR A 89 5.97 -0.80 14.38
C THR A 89 6.58 -2.15 14.01
N THR A 90 5.83 -3.24 14.19
CA THR A 90 6.31 -4.59 13.89
C THR A 90 6.04 -5.00 12.44
N PRO A 91 6.84 -5.94 11.87
CA PRO A 91 6.61 -6.44 10.52
C PRO A 91 5.21 -7.03 10.30
N LEU A 92 4.71 -7.80 11.26
CA LEU A 92 3.39 -8.41 11.16
C LEU A 92 2.25 -7.41 11.31
N ALA A 93 2.45 -6.31 12.05
CA ALA A 93 1.47 -5.23 12.12
C ALA A 93 1.35 -4.49 10.77
N VAL A 94 2.49 -4.24 10.10
CA VAL A 94 2.50 -3.68 8.73
C VAL A 94 1.85 -4.64 7.76
N LEU A 95 2.17 -5.93 7.79
CA LEU A 95 1.54 -6.94 6.95
C LEU A 95 0.00 -6.95 7.13
N THR A 96 -0.48 -6.91 8.37
CA THR A 96 -1.91 -6.85 8.66
C THR A 96 -2.55 -5.63 8.00
N LYS A 97 -1.93 -4.46 8.13
CA LYS A 97 -2.43 -3.22 7.52
C LYS A 97 -2.44 -3.29 6.00
N LEU A 98 -1.38 -3.81 5.37
CA LEU A 98 -1.31 -4.03 3.92
C LEU A 98 -2.42 -4.97 3.43
N ARG A 99 -2.63 -6.10 4.10
CA ARG A 99 -3.71 -7.05 3.79
C ARG A 99 -5.09 -6.38 3.79
N LEU A 100 -5.37 -5.58 4.80
CA LEU A 100 -6.65 -4.88 4.91
C LEU A 100 -6.81 -3.80 3.84
N GLN A 101 -5.75 -3.08 3.49
CA GLN A 101 -5.77 -2.10 2.40
C GLN A 101 -5.98 -2.75 1.03
N ILE A 102 -5.33 -3.89 0.76
CA ILE A 102 -5.53 -4.67 -0.47
C ILE A 102 -6.98 -5.16 -0.53
N ALA A 103 -7.51 -5.71 0.56
CA ALA A 103 -8.91 -6.13 0.64
C ALA A 103 -9.87 -4.96 0.36
N ALA A 104 -9.61 -3.78 0.91
CA ALA A 104 -10.40 -2.57 0.67
C ALA A 104 -10.40 -2.16 -0.83
N GLN A 105 -9.26 -2.30 -1.51
CA GLN A 105 -9.17 -2.08 -2.97
C GLN A 105 -9.96 -3.13 -3.76
N MET A 106 -9.92 -4.41 -3.34
CA MET A 106 -10.71 -5.46 -3.97
C MET A 106 -12.22 -5.20 -3.83
N PHE A 107 -12.69 -4.70 -2.68
CA PHE A 107 -14.09 -4.30 -2.50
C PHE A 107 -14.54 -3.19 -3.44
N SER A 108 -13.64 -2.32 -3.88
CA SER A 108 -13.95 -1.25 -4.83
C SER A 108 -13.99 -1.72 -6.29
N ARG A 109 -13.26 -2.79 -6.62
CA ARG A 109 -13.06 -3.22 -8.01
C ARG A 109 -13.79 -4.52 -8.37
N GLU A 110 -14.05 -5.36 -7.38
CA GLU A 110 -14.48 -6.73 -7.59
C GLU A 110 -15.77 -7.04 -6.82
N MET A 111 -16.62 -7.87 -7.42
CA MET A 111 -17.89 -8.32 -6.83
C MET A 111 -17.75 -9.66 -6.07
N LEU A 112 -16.54 -9.95 -5.59
CA LEU A 112 -16.27 -11.19 -4.88
C LEU A 112 -16.94 -11.22 -3.49
N PRO A 113 -17.35 -12.41 -2.99
CA PRO A 113 -17.79 -12.58 -1.62
C PRO A 113 -16.72 -12.16 -0.60
N VAL A 114 -17.15 -11.67 0.57
CA VAL A 114 -16.25 -11.23 1.64
C VAL A 114 -15.29 -12.33 2.06
N VAL A 115 -15.78 -13.57 2.15
CA VAL A 115 -14.97 -14.74 2.53
C VAL A 115 -13.83 -14.98 1.54
N VAL A 116 -14.09 -14.86 0.23
CA VAL A 116 -13.07 -15.05 -0.81
C VAL A 116 -11.98 -13.98 -0.73
N ILE A 117 -12.38 -12.72 -0.51
CA ILE A 117 -11.41 -11.62 -0.32
C ILE A 117 -10.60 -11.86 0.96
N ALA A 118 -11.24 -12.23 2.07
CA ALA A 118 -10.56 -12.52 3.33
C ALA A 118 -9.50 -13.62 3.19
N GLU A 119 -9.83 -14.72 2.51
CA GLU A 119 -8.92 -15.84 2.24
C GLU A 119 -7.76 -15.40 1.33
N SER A 120 -8.05 -14.65 0.26
CA SER A 120 -7.03 -14.18 -0.69
C SER A 120 -5.97 -13.29 -0.05
N VAL A 121 -6.34 -12.53 0.99
CA VAL A 121 -5.40 -11.71 1.75
C VAL A 121 -4.85 -12.40 3.01
N GLY A 122 -5.10 -13.71 3.17
CA GLY A 122 -4.44 -14.56 4.17
C GLY A 122 -5.12 -14.60 5.55
N TYR A 123 -6.43 -14.38 5.61
CA TYR A 123 -7.19 -14.63 6.83
C TYR A 123 -7.78 -16.05 6.81
N ALA A 124 -7.57 -16.79 7.89
CA ALA A 124 -8.08 -18.15 8.05
C ALA A 124 -9.60 -18.21 8.29
N SER A 125 -10.23 -17.10 8.67
CA SER A 125 -11.69 -17.04 8.87
C SER A 125 -12.23 -15.65 8.57
N GLU A 126 -13.46 -15.60 8.03
CA GLU A 126 -14.19 -14.36 7.81
C GLU A 126 -14.40 -13.57 9.10
N SER A 127 -14.62 -14.23 10.22
CA SER A 127 -14.81 -13.60 11.54
C SER A 127 -13.56 -12.84 11.99
N SER A 128 -12.36 -13.41 11.82
CA SER A 128 -11.10 -12.75 12.18
C SER A 128 -10.82 -11.57 11.25
N PHE A 129 -11.09 -11.73 9.96
CA PHE A 129 -11.01 -10.65 8.97
C PHE A 129 -11.95 -9.50 9.32
N HIS A 130 -13.22 -9.79 9.57
CA HIS A 130 -14.24 -8.80 9.91
C HIS A 130 -13.82 -7.93 11.10
N LYS A 131 -13.36 -8.57 12.20
CA LYS A 131 -12.87 -7.86 13.40
C LYS A 131 -11.69 -6.94 13.08
N ALA A 132 -10.73 -7.43 12.30
CA ALA A 132 -9.56 -6.65 11.90
C ALA A 132 -9.95 -5.47 10.99
N PHE A 133 -10.86 -5.71 10.05
CA PHE A 133 -11.35 -4.70 9.10
C PHE A 133 -12.11 -3.58 9.81
N VAL A 134 -13.02 -3.92 10.72
CA VAL A 134 -13.75 -2.93 11.53
C VAL A 134 -12.80 -2.09 12.39
N ARG A 135 -11.79 -2.72 12.98
CA ARG A 135 -10.78 -1.99 13.77
C ARG A 135 -9.97 -1.00 12.92
N GLU A 136 -9.65 -1.33 11.67
CA GLU A 136 -8.85 -0.47 10.78
C GLU A 136 -9.67 0.63 10.12
N PHE A 137 -10.89 0.31 9.64
CA PHE A 137 -11.71 1.23 8.83
C PHE A 137 -12.93 1.81 9.56
N GLY A 138 -13.23 1.37 10.77
CA GLY A 138 -14.37 1.84 11.56
C GLY A 138 -15.74 1.41 11.02
N CYS A 139 -15.79 0.52 10.03
CA CYS A 139 -17.03 -0.01 9.45
C CYS A 139 -16.85 -1.45 8.99
N THR A 140 -17.95 -2.16 8.79
CA THR A 140 -17.91 -3.54 8.30
C THR A 140 -17.49 -3.61 6.82
N PRO A 141 -16.95 -4.76 6.36
CA PRO A 141 -16.64 -4.95 4.93
C PRO A 141 -17.83 -4.69 4.00
N GLY A 142 -19.03 -5.07 4.42
CA GLY A 142 -20.26 -4.83 3.65
C GLY A 142 -20.61 -3.34 3.54
N GLU A 143 -20.59 -2.61 4.66
CA GLU A 143 -20.80 -1.15 4.67
C GLU A 143 -19.72 -0.41 3.88
N TYR A 144 -18.46 -0.85 3.96
CA TYR A 144 -17.38 -0.27 3.18
C TYR A 144 -17.63 -0.42 1.68
N ARG A 145 -17.99 -1.63 1.23
CA ARG A 145 -18.33 -1.91 -0.17
C ARG A 145 -19.46 -1.02 -0.67
N GLU A 146 -20.51 -0.86 0.12
CA GLU A 146 -21.67 -0.03 -0.25
C GLU A 146 -21.28 1.44 -0.41
N ARG A 147 -20.49 1.99 0.53
CA ARG A 147 -19.99 3.38 0.45
C ARG A 147 -19.16 3.62 -0.79
N VAL A 148 -18.25 2.69 -1.11
CA VAL A 148 -17.37 2.85 -2.28
C VAL A 148 -18.16 2.79 -3.58
N ARG A 149 -19.21 1.95 -3.65
CA ARG A 149 -20.11 1.87 -4.82
C ARG A 149 -20.90 3.14 -5.04
N GLN A 150 -21.34 3.80 -3.97
CA GLN A 150 -22.06 5.08 -4.05
C GLN A 150 -21.16 6.25 -4.48
N LEU A 151 -19.86 6.13 -4.30
CA LEU A 151 -18.86 7.14 -4.69
C LEU A 151 -18.25 6.91 -6.09
N ALA A 152 -18.51 5.76 -6.70
CA ALA A 152 -18.10 5.47 -8.07
C ALA A 152 -19.02 6.22 -9.04
N PRO A 153 -18.48 7.04 -9.99
CA PRO A 153 -19.25 7.81 -10.96
C PRO A 153 -20.02 6.95 -11.95
#